data_5c2ab87cedcfbbe5b2271c8fd05d45e3
#
_entry.id   5c2ab87cedcfbbe5b2271c8fd05d45e3
#
_cell.length_a   1.000
_cell.length_b   1.000
_cell.length_c   1.000
_cell.angle_alpha   90.00
_cell.angle_beta   90.00
_cell.angle_gamma   90.00
#
_symmetry.space_group_name_H-M   'P 1'
#
loop_
_entity.id
_entity.type
_entity.pdbx_description
1 polymer ?
#
loop_
_entity_poly.entity_id
_entity_poly.type
_entity_poly.pdbx_seq_one_letter_code
_entity_poly.pdbx_strand_id
1 'polypeptide(L)'
;ELTGHDLSLGVKEVIALDRHTLEERFQLEGDQGVTYEFLGSVTGGVAGGSFLYTNRETLSLGVIVEIASLAERRVRPHELLERFRAHPTVAPLVRGGRLVEYSAHMVPEAGQRMLATLAGDGMLVAGDAAGLCFATGLYLEGINYAIASGRAAGEAAAEALAAGDTSAAGLAGYRRRLEERGVLPDFRRFRLAPRFVMGERVHGLYPGVVTGIAERVLRSQGGRPKQKLLPAVTAELRRAGVPLRRVLRDLWEGGRAFGW
;
A
#
# COMPACT_ATOMS: atom_id res chain seq x y z
N GLU A 1 -7.98 17.00 -13.50
CA GLU A 1 -7.12 17.73 -12.57
C GLU A 1 -6.78 16.82 -11.41
N LEU A 2 -5.49 16.72 -11.01
CA LEU A 2 -5.06 15.91 -9.87
C LEU A 2 -5.44 16.61 -8.58
N THR A 3 -5.84 15.83 -7.60
CA THR A 3 -6.20 16.30 -6.25
C THR A 3 -5.34 15.62 -5.19
N GLY A 4 -5.39 16.10 -3.95
CA GLY A 4 -4.72 15.45 -2.83
C GLY A 4 -5.24 14.04 -2.50
N HIS A 5 -6.38 13.63 -3.06
CA HIS A 5 -6.92 12.26 -2.98
C HIS A 5 -6.35 11.29 -4.03
N ASP A 6 -5.57 11.81 -4.98
CA ASP A 6 -4.96 11.01 -6.04
C ASP A 6 -3.49 10.66 -5.71
N LEU A 7 -2.95 11.28 -4.65
CA LEU A 7 -1.54 11.19 -4.27
C LEU A 7 -1.41 10.82 -2.79
N SER A 8 -0.48 9.93 -2.49
CA SER A 8 -0.01 9.66 -1.14
C SER A 8 1.42 10.17 -0.93
N LEU A 9 1.75 10.46 0.32
CA LEU A 9 3.10 10.77 0.74
C LEU A 9 3.68 9.57 1.48
N GLY A 10 4.75 9.00 0.92
CA GLY A 10 5.58 8.01 1.59
C GLY A 10 6.69 8.68 2.39
N VAL A 11 6.82 8.34 3.66
CA VAL A 11 7.94 8.75 4.53
C VAL A 11 8.58 7.51 5.11
N LYS A 12 9.88 7.37 4.95
CA LYS A 12 10.63 6.15 5.27
C LYS A 12 11.90 6.46 6.06
N GLU A 13 12.20 5.60 7.02
CA GLU A 13 13.51 5.47 7.67
C GLU A 13 14.17 4.15 7.25
N VAL A 14 15.48 4.18 7.05
CA VAL A 14 16.32 2.99 6.93
C VAL A 14 17.20 2.90 8.18
N ILE A 15 17.10 1.80 8.88
CA ILE A 15 17.77 1.56 10.16
C ILE A 15 18.78 0.43 9.98
N ALA A 16 20.06 0.71 10.19
CA ALA A 16 21.10 -0.30 10.19
C ALA A 16 21.00 -1.19 11.45
N LEU A 17 20.98 -2.49 11.20
CA LEU A 17 21.04 -3.55 12.21
C LEU A 17 21.92 -4.67 11.63
N ASP A 18 22.67 -5.34 12.48
CA ASP A 18 23.46 -6.49 12.02
C ASP A 18 22.55 -7.63 11.57
N ARG A 19 23.09 -8.42 10.63
CA ARG A 19 22.34 -9.50 9.99
C ARG A 19 21.81 -10.53 10.99
N HIS A 20 22.60 -10.92 11.98
CA HIS A 20 22.19 -11.91 12.97
C HIS A 20 21.00 -11.41 13.79
N THR A 21 21.03 -10.14 14.22
CA THR A 21 19.89 -9.51 14.91
C THR A 21 18.62 -9.50 14.04
N LEU A 22 18.74 -9.26 12.73
CA LEU A 22 17.59 -9.32 11.81
C LEU A 22 17.07 -10.75 11.66
N GLU A 23 17.97 -11.73 11.46
CA GLU A 23 17.59 -13.15 11.34
C GLU A 23 16.88 -13.65 12.60
N GLU A 24 17.38 -13.32 13.79
CA GLU A 24 16.74 -13.70 15.06
C GLU A 24 15.37 -13.04 15.25
N ARG A 25 15.27 -11.71 15.06
CA ARG A 25 14.02 -10.97 15.31
C ARG A 25 12.90 -11.32 14.35
N PHE A 26 13.26 -11.65 13.11
CA PHE A 26 12.31 -11.92 12.04
C PHE A 26 12.23 -13.40 11.67
N GLN A 27 13.00 -14.28 12.36
CA GLN A 27 13.05 -15.73 12.12
C GLN A 27 13.39 -16.05 10.66
N LEU A 28 14.46 -15.41 10.16
CA LEU A 28 14.91 -15.54 8.77
C LEU A 28 16.12 -16.46 8.68
N GLU A 29 16.24 -17.16 7.55
CA GLU A 29 17.38 -18.00 7.21
C GLU A 29 17.91 -17.65 5.82
N GLY A 30 19.23 -17.57 5.68
CA GLY A 30 19.89 -17.33 4.39
C GLY A 30 19.46 -16.02 3.72
N ASP A 31 18.96 -16.07 2.51
CA ASP A 31 18.52 -14.90 1.73
C ASP A 31 17.02 -14.58 1.87
N GLN A 32 16.36 -15.13 2.90
CA GLN A 32 14.97 -14.81 3.18
C GLN A 32 14.81 -13.35 3.62
N GLY A 33 13.66 -12.79 3.31
CA GLY A 33 13.21 -11.49 3.77
C GLY A 33 11.74 -11.50 4.17
N VAL A 34 11.32 -10.52 4.94
CA VAL A 34 9.91 -10.37 5.35
C VAL A 34 9.46 -8.93 5.20
N THR A 35 8.20 -8.77 4.83
CA THR A 35 7.48 -7.49 4.83
C THR A 35 6.28 -7.61 5.77
N TYR A 36 6.11 -6.62 6.62
CA TYR A 36 4.91 -6.44 7.45
C TYR A 36 4.18 -5.18 7.01
N GLU A 37 2.88 -5.32 6.80
CA GLU A 37 1.97 -4.22 6.53
C GLU A 37 1.10 -3.96 7.76
N PHE A 38 0.91 -2.68 8.09
CA PHE A 38 0.15 -2.27 9.27
C PHE A 38 -0.97 -1.31 8.87
N LEU A 39 -2.18 -1.62 9.29
CA LEU A 39 -3.37 -0.82 9.06
C LEU A 39 -4.05 -0.45 10.39
N GLY A 40 -4.75 0.65 10.41
CA GLY A 40 -5.55 1.09 11.55
C GLY A 40 -4.90 2.15 12.42
N SER A 41 -4.73 1.90 13.72
CA SER A 41 -4.29 2.91 14.69
C SER A 41 -2.90 3.51 14.42
N VAL A 42 -2.06 2.82 13.66
CA VAL A 42 -0.68 3.26 13.34
C VAL A 42 -0.64 4.58 12.58
N THR A 43 -1.67 4.89 11.78
CA THR A 43 -1.76 6.16 11.04
C THR A 43 -2.56 7.24 11.79
N GLY A 44 -3.06 6.95 12.99
CA GLY A 44 -3.90 7.89 13.75
C GLY A 44 -5.21 8.25 13.03
N GLY A 45 -5.70 7.38 12.14
CA GLY A 45 -6.92 7.57 11.35
C GLY A 45 -6.72 8.37 10.07
N VAL A 46 -5.50 8.74 9.70
CA VAL A 46 -5.16 9.23 8.35
C VAL A 46 -5.31 8.06 7.38
N ALA A 47 -5.90 8.29 6.21
CA ALA A 47 -6.02 7.25 5.18
C ALA A 47 -4.64 6.81 4.71
N GLY A 48 -4.37 5.51 4.75
CA GLY A 48 -3.07 4.93 4.41
C GLY A 48 -2.66 3.81 5.34
N GLY A 49 -1.40 3.45 5.33
CA GLY A 49 -0.84 2.37 6.13
C GLY A 49 0.60 2.63 6.53
N SER A 50 1.18 1.64 7.19
CA SER A 50 2.59 1.63 7.55
C SER A 50 3.20 0.30 7.13
N PHE A 51 4.47 0.32 6.84
CA PHE A 51 5.21 -0.87 6.43
C PHE A 51 6.52 -1.01 7.18
N LEU A 52 7.00 -2.24 7.24
CA LEU A 52 8.31 -2.60 7.74
C LEU A 52 8.82 -3.77 6.93
N TYR A 53 10.01 -3.67 6.35
CA TYR A 53 10.62 -4.79 5.64
C TYR A 53 12.12 -4.90 5.91
N THR A 54 12.61 -6.14 5.86
CA THR A 54 14.01 -6.45 6.10
C THR A 54 14.82 -6.34 4.82
N ASN A 55 16.06 -5.87 4.96
CA ASN A 55 17.15 -6.01 4.00
C ASN A 55 18.26 -6.86 4.65
N ARG A 56 19.40 -7.03 3.99
CA ARG A 56 20.48 -7.88 4.52
C ARG A 56 21.09 -7.36 5.84
N GLU A 57 21.28 -6.05 5.94
CA GLU A 57 21.92 -5.39 7.11
C GLU A 57 21.19 -4.12 7.51
N THR A 58 19.97 -3.96 7.04
CA THR A 58 19.11 -2.83 7.38
C THR A 58 17.66 -3.27 7.48
N LEU A 59 16.86 -2.44 8.13
CA LEU A 59 15.43 -2.52 8.21
C LEU A 59 14.87 -1.23 7.66
N SER A 60 13.90 -1.32 6.75
CA SER A 60 13.15 -0.15 6.28
C SER A 60 11.79 -0.12 6.94
N LEU A 61 11.42 1.02 7.51
CA LEU A 61 10.08 1.24 8.03
C LEU A 61 9.55 2.59 7.57
N GLY A 62 8.24 2.65 7.34
CA GLY A 62 7.65 3.88 6.84
C GLY A 62 6.14 3.92 6.97
N VAL A 63 5.61 5.08 6.62
CA VAL A 63 4.18 5.33 6.47
C VAL A 63 3.91 5.81 5.06
N ILE A 64 2.80 5.36 4.46
CA ILE A 64 2.28 5.86 3.19
C ILE A 64 0.87 6.33 3.46
N VAL A 65 0.61 7.62 3.26
CA VAL A 65 -0.65 8.25 3.69
C VAL A 65 -1.14 9.26 2.67
N GLU A 66 -2.44 9.30 2.45
CA GLU A 66 -3.11 10.19 1.51
C GLU A 66 -2.89 11.65 1.88
N ILE A 67 -2.50 12.48 0.91
CA ILE A 67 -2.18 13.90 1.14
C ILE A 67 -3.39 14.70 1.59
N ALA A 68 -4.57 14.47 1.00
CA ALA A 68 -5.80 15.14 1.41
C ALA A 68 -6.14 14.84 2.88
N SER A 69 -6.07 13.57 3.27
CA SER A 69 -6.35 13.13 4.64
C SER A 69 -5.34 13.71 5.66
N LEU A 70 -4.06 13.83 5.28
CA LEU A 70 -3.06 14.53 6.11
C LEU A 70 -3.44 15.99 6.34
N ALA A 71 -3.82 16.70 5.28
CA ALA A 71 -4.19 18.12 5.33
C ALA A 71 -5.46 18.34 6.18
N GLU A 72 -6.49 17.53 5.97
CA GLU A 72 -7.75 17.58 6.72
C GLU A 72 -7.55 17.36 8.21
N ARG A 73 -6.72 16.38 8.57
CA ARG A 73 -6.43 16.02 9.96
C ARG A 73 -5.32 16.85 10.60
N ARG A 74 -4.64 17.69 9.82
CA ARG A 74 -3.53 18.56 10.26
C ARG A 74 -2.42 17.77 10.99
N VAL A 75 -2.10 16.59 10.49
CA VAL A 75 -1.06 15.70 11.05
C VAL A 75 0.20 15.81 10.21
N ARG A 76 1.36 15.82 10.85
CA ARG A 76 2.65 15.84 10.16
C ARG A 76 3.13 14.41 9.90
N PRO A 77 3.59 14.07 8.68
CA PRO A 77 3.99 12.71 8.33
C PRO A 77 5.09 12.12 9.21
N HIS A 78 6.08 12.94 9.61
CA HIS A 78 7.16 12.49 10.48
C HIS A 78 6.65 12.10 11.89
N GLU A 79 5.62 12.78 12.41
CA GLU A 79 5.00 12.42 13.69
C GLU A 79 4.32 11.04 13.62
N LEU A 80 3.74 10.70 12.47
CA LEU A 80 3.17 9.37 12.23
C LEU A 80 4.27 8.31 12.22
N LEU A 81 5.38 8.59 11.55
CA LEU A 81 6.53 7.69 11.49
C LEU A 81 7.15 7.47 12.88
N GLU A 82 7.32 8.53 13.68
CA GLU A 82 7.81 8.42 15.06
C GLU A 82 6.86 7.58 15.94
N ARG A 83 5.54 7.81 15.84
CA ARG A 83 4.54 6.99 16.56
C ARG A 83 4.59 5.53 16.14
N PHE A 84 4.73 5.28 14.84
CA PHE A 84 4.84 3.93 14.30
C PHE A 84 6.10 3.24 14.83
N ARG A 85 7.25 3.90 14.79
CA ARG A 85 8.50 3.38 15.33
C ARG A 85 8.43 3.11 16.84
N ALA A 86 7.72 3.96 17.58
CA ALA A 86 7.51 3.81 19.02
C ALA A 86 6.41 2.80 19.40
N HIS A 87 5.65 2.27 18.41
CA HIS A 87 4.56 1.33 18.68
C HIS A 87 5.09 0.07 19.39
N PRO A 88 4.41 -0.45 20.45
CA PRO A 88 4.90 -1.60 21.24
C PRO A 88 5.26 -2.85 20.40
N THR A 89 4.60 -3.07 19.29
CA THR A 89 4.91 -4.19 18.38
C THR A 89 6.14 -3.91 17.51
N VAL A 90 6.43 -2.64 17.19
CA VAL A 90 7.52 -2.24 16.27
C VAL A 90 8.80 -1.89 16.99
N ALA A 91 8.71 -1.19 18.12
CA ALA A 91 9.87 -0.73 18.88
C ALA A 91 10.87 -1.85 19.23
N PRO A 92 10.45 -3.07 19.63
CA PRO A 92 11.40 -4.17 19.86
C PRO A 92 12.15 -4.60 18.60
N LEU A 93 11.50 -4.51 17.42
CA LEU A 93 12.08 -4.93 16.15
C LEU A 93 13.21 -3.99 15.69
N VAL A 94 13.12 -2.70 16.01
CA VAL A 94 14.10 -1.67 15.62
C VAL A 94 15.11 -1.32 16.72
N ARG A 95 14.98 -1.92 17.91
CA ARG A 95 15.81 -1.60 19.09
C ARG A 95 17.29 -1.81 18.80
N GLY A 96 18.11 -0.82 19.17
CA GLY A 96 19.58 -0.85 19.01
C GLY A 96 20.03 -0.54 17.58
N GLY A 97 19.10 -0.34 16.64
CA GLY A 97 19.45 0.06 15.30
C GLY A 97 19.84 1.54 15.19
N ARG A 98 20.65 1.86 14.18
CA ARG A 98 21.11 3.21 13.86
C ARG A 98 20.44 3.72 12.60
N LEU A 99 19.79 4.87 12.68
CA LEU A 99 19.22 5.55 11.50
C LEU A 99 20.33 5.89 10.50
N VAL A 100 20.18 5.44 9.26
CA VAL A 100 21.15 5.68 8.17
C VAL A 100 20.57 6.49 7.02
N GLU A 101 19.25 6.45 6.84
CA GLU A 101 18.56 7.21 5.80
C GLU A 101 17.18 7.64 6.30
N TYR A 102 16.78 8.85 5.91
CA TYR A 102 15.42 9.34 6.00
C TYR A 102 15.04 9.91 4.63
N SER A 103 13.92 9.47 4.08
CA SER A 103 13.45 9.94 2.78
C SER A 103 11.93 10.09 2.74
N ALA A 104 11.47 10.98 1.88
CA ALA A 104 10.04 11.17 1.64
C ALA A 104 9.81 11.50 0.16
N HIS A 105 8.76 10.95 -0.42
CA HIS A 105 8.34 11.27 -1.78
C HIS A 105 6.84 11.05 -1.96
N MET A 106 6.29 11.71 -2.97
CA MET A 106 4.90 11.51 -3.37
C MET A 106 4.76 10.30 -4.28
N VAL A 107 3.67 9.55 -4.07
CA VAL A 107 3.35 8.34 -4.82
C VAL A 107 1.99 8.55 -5.51
N PRO A 108 1.85 8.26 -6.83
CA PRO A 108 0.56 8.26 -7.49
C PRO A 108 -0.27 7.07 -7.00
N GLU A 109 -1.54 7.27 -6.64
CA GLU A 109 -2.33 6.21 -6.01
C GLU A 109 -3.71 5.99 -6.64
N ALA A 110 -4.15 6.89 -7.51
CA ALA A 110 -5.48 6.80 -8.12
C ALA A 110 -5.61 5.76 -9.25
N GLY A 111 -4.56 4.97 -9.50
CA GLY A 111 -4.58 3.87 -10.46
C GLY A 111 -4.93 4.34 -11.87
N GLN A 112 -5.91 3.70 -12.53
CA GLN A 112 -6.28 3.99 -13.92
C GLN A 112 -6.58 5.47 -14.19
N ARG A 113 -7.05 6.23 -13.20
CA ARG A 113 -7.35 7.67 -13.35
C ARG A 113 -6.11 8.54 -13.54
N MET A 114 -4.95 8.06 -13.11
CA MET A 114 -3.68 8.77 -13.20
C MET A 114 -2.80 8.31 -14.36
N LEU A 115 -3.25 7.36 -15.18
CA LEU A 115 -2.47 6.94 -16.33
C LEU A 115 -2.15 8.11 -17.24
N ALA A 116 -0.86 8.44 -17.34
CA ALA A 116 -0.35 9.50 -18.20
C ALA A 116 -0.35 9.09 -19.68
N THR A 117 0.00 10.02 -20.55
CA THR A 117 0.39 9.71 -21.93
C THR A 117 1.64 8.83 -21.89
N LEU A 118 1.53 7.59 -22.34
CA LEU A 118 2.58 6.58 -22.24
C LEU A 118 3.70 6.77 -23.27
N ALA A 119 3.38 7.34 -24.42
CA ALA A 119 4.33 7.57 -25.52
C ALA A 119 4.02 8.89 -26.24
N GLY A 120 5.04 9.55 -26.69
CA GLY A 120 5.03 10.73 -27.56
C GLY A 120 6.20 10.66 -28.52
N ASP A 121 6.37 11.64 -29.41
CA ASP A 121 7.50 11.70 -30.34
C ASP A 121 8.82 11.76 -29.54
N GLY A 122 9.67 10.74 -29.73
CA GLY A 122 10.93 10.62 -29.04
C GLY A 122 10.84 10.32 -27.52
N MET A 123 9.66 10.00 -26.99
CA MET A 123 9.46 9.89 -25.55
C MET A 123 8.61 8.68 -25.15
N LEU A 124 9.02 7.99 -24.10
CA LEU A 124 8.24 6.97 -23.38
C LEU A 124 8.22 7.30 -21.89
N VAL A 125 7.08 7.06 -21.23
CA VAL A 125 6.91 7.28 -19.78
C VAL A 125 6.60 5.96 -19.11
N ALA A 126 7.31 5.64 -18.02
CA ALA A 126 7.19 4.37 -17.31
C ALA A 126 7.13 4.56 -15.78
N GLY A 127 6.75 3.52 -15.05
CA GLY A 127 6.68 3.53 -13.59
C GLY A 127 5.74 4.59 -13.03
N ASP A 128 6.09 5.15 -11.88
CA ASP A 128 5.29 6.16 -11.17
C ASP A 128 5.05 7.42 -12.00
N ALA A 129 6.02 7.82 -12.85
CA ALA A 129 5.86 8.94 -13.77
C ALA A 129 4.71 8.72 -14.77
N ALA A 130 4.42 7.46 -15.12
CA ALA A 130 3.27 7.09 -15.94
C ALA A 130 1.99 6.86 -15.13
N GLY A 131 2.02 7.05 -13.82
CA GLY A 131 0.92 6.72 -12.93
C GLY A 131 0.72 5.21 -12.73
N LEU A 132 1.75 4.40 -12.98
CA LEU A 132 1.69 2.94 -12.87
C LEU A 132 1.94 2.47 -11.43
N CYS A 133 1.13 2.97 -10.52
CA CYS A 133 1.11 2.60 -9.12
C CYS A 133 -0.33 2.68 -8.60
N PHE A 134 -0.79 1.72 -7.83
CA PHE A 134 -2.09 1.76 -7.16
C PHE A 134 -2.25 0.68 -6.09
N ALA A 135 -3.23 0.89 -5.20
CA ALA A 135 -3.61 -0.09 -4.20
C ALA A 135 -4.47 -1.19 -4.83
N THR A 136 -3.96 -2.43 -4.87
CA THR A 136 -4.66 -3.62 -5.38
C THR A 136 -5.31 -4.46 -4.29
N GLY A 137 -5.18 -4.05 -3.05
CA GLY A 137 -5.69 -4.78 -1.90
C GLY A 137 -5.46 -3.99 -0.62
N LEU A 138 -4.72 -4.57 0.31
CA LEU A 138 -4.34 -3.90 1.55
C LEU A 138 -2.95 -3.23 1.46
N TYR A 139 -2.29 -3.30 0.32
CA TYR A 139 -0.97 -2.75 0.09
C TYR A 139 -0.89 -2.02 -1.26
N LEU A 140 0.13 -1.17 -1.40
CA LEU A 140 0.40 -0.38 -2.58
C LEU A 140 1.37 -1.12 -3.50
N GLU A 141 1.00 -1.27 -4.77
CA GLU A 141 1.83 -1.87 -5.80
C GLU A 141 2.34 -0.82 -6.78
N GLY A 142 3.66 -0.79 -6.98
CA GLY A 142 4.33 0.13 -7.91
C GLY A 142 5.61 -0.48 -8.49
N ILE A 143 6.43 -1.15 -7.67
CA ILE A 143 7.75 -1.68 -8.07
C ILE A 143 7.62 -2.70 -9.20
N ASN A 144 6.69 -3.65 -9.10
CA ASN A 144 6.41 -4.66 -10.13
C ASN A 144 6.00 -4.00 -11.46
N TYR A 145 5.13 -2.99 -11.42
CA TYR A 145 4.71 -2.25 -12.61
C TYR A 145 5.82 -1.35 -13.16
N ALA A 146 6.65 -0.75 -12.31
CA ALA A 146 7.80 0.03 -12.73
C ALA A 146 8.82 -0.84 -13.49
N ILE A 147 9.13 -2.05 -12.98
CA ILE A 147 10.02 -3.01 -13.65
C ILE A 147 9.41 -3.48 -14.99
N ALA A 148 8.13 -3.88 -14.99
CA ALA A 148 7.45 -4.37 -16.19
C ALA A 148 7.35 -3.29 -17.27
N SER A 149 7.01 -2.07 -16.89
CA SER A 149 6.88 -0.94 -17.83
C SER A 149 8.24 -0.44 -18.30
N GLY A 150 9.24 -0.36 -17.44
CA GLY A 150 10.62 -0.01 -17.82
C GLY A 150 11.20 -0.97 -18.85
N ARG A 151 11.02 -2.28 -18.63
CA ARG A 151 11.42 -3.30 -19.59
C ARG A 151 10.67 -3.15 -20.92
N ALA A 152 9.35 -2.98 -20.89
CA ALA A 152 8.54 -2.80 -22.09
C ALA A 152 8.93 -1.53 -22.87
N ALA A 153 9.25 -0.45 -22.15
CA ALA A 153 9.71 0.79 -22.75
C ALA A 153 11.10 0.62 -23.44
N GLY A 154 12.04 -0.05 -22.75
CA GLY A 154 13.36 -0.33 -23.32
C GLY A 154 13.29 -1.16 -24.61
N GLU A 155 12.47 -2.22 -24.63
CA GLU A 155 12.27 -3.06 -25.82
C GLU A 155 11.62 -2.26 -26.98
N ALA A 156 10.60 -1.44 -26.69
CA ALA A 156 9.97 -0.61 -27.70
C ALA A 156 10.89 0.46 -28.26
N ALA A 157 11.70 1.10 -27.40
CA ALA A 157 12.70 2.06 -27.81
C ALA A 157 13.77 1.46 -28.72
N ALA A 158 14.27 0.25 -28.38
CA ALA A 158 15.27 -0.44 -29.21
C ALA A 158 14.72 -0.77 -30.60
N GLU A 159 13.49 -1.23 -30.72
CA GLU A 159 12.83 -1.51 -32.01
C GLU A 159 12.62 -0.22 -32.83
N ALA A 160 12.12 0.85 -32.20
CA ALA A 160 11.89 2.12 -32.87
C ALA A 160 13.20 2.73 -33.41
N LEU A 161 14.29 2.66 -32.63
CA LEU A 161 15.61 3.11 -33.05
C LEU A 161 16.15 2.27 -34.22
N ALA A 162 16.00 0.96 -34.18
CA ALA A 162 16.43 0.06 -35.28
C ALA A 162 15.62 0.33 -36.57
N ALA A 163 14.34 0.70 -36.44
CA ALA A 163 13.48 1.07 -37.56
C ALA A 163 13.68 2.52 -38.06
N GLY A 164 14.45 3.35 -37.34
CA GLY A 164 14.62 4.75 -37.64
C GLY A 164 13.36 5.61 -37.43
N ASP A 165 12.36 5.09 -36.69
CA ASP A 165 11.10 5.78 -36.41
C ASP A 165 10.84 5.88 -34.89
N THR A 166 11.16 7.01 -34.31
CA THR A 166 10.92 7.34 -32.90
C THR A 166 9.66 8.21 -32.69
N SER A 167 8.81 8.34 -33.71
CA SER A 167 7.51 8.98 -33.56
C SER A 167 6.62 8.24 -32.56
N ALA A 168 5.53 8.87 -32.10
CA ALA A 168 4.53 8.22 -31.29
C ALA A 168 3.97 6.93 -31.95
N ALA A 169 3.90 6.89 -33.27
CA ALA A 169 3.48 5.71 -34.02
C ALA A 169 4.56 4.60 -33.97
N GLY A 170 5.82 4.93 -34.19
CA GLY A 170 6.93 3.97 -34.07
C GLY A 170 7.07 3.40 -32.66
N LEU A 171 6.76 4.19 -31.63
CA LEU A 171 6.78 3.80 -30.22
C LEU A 171 5.51 3.12 -29.73
N ALA A 172 4.46 2.93 -30.57
CA ALA A 172 3.18 2.32 -30.16
C ALA A 172 3.31 0.87 -29.65
N GLY A 173 4.39 0.18 -29.98
CA GLY A 173 4.74 -1.14 -29.45
C GLY A 173 4.86 -1.19 -27.94
N TYR A 174 5.17 -0.08 -27.28
CA TYR A 174 5.21 0.02 -25.82
C TYR A 174 3.85 -0.30 -25.18
N ARG A 175 2.78 0.40 -25.63
CA ARG A 175 1.44 0.17 -25.10
C ARG A 175 0.96 -1.27 -25.31
N ARG A 176 1.24 -1.86 -26.47
CA ARG A 176 0.91 -3.27 -26.76
C ARG A 176 1.58 -4.18 -25.73
N ARG A 177 2.87 -3.98 -25.42
CA ARG A 177 3.60 -4.78 -24.42
C ARG A 177 3.03 -4.65 -23.02
N LEU A 178 2.56 -3.47 -22.63
CA LEU A 178 1.88 -3.27 -21.35
C LEU A 178 0.55 -4.02 -21.29
N GLU A 179 -0.18 -4.12 -22.41
CA GLU A 179 -1.38 -4.98 -22.51
C GLU A 179 -1.03 -6.46 -22.37
N GLU A 180 -0.07 -6.94 -23.15
CA GLU A 180 0.35 -8.35 -23.18
C GLU A 180 0.93 -8.82 -21.83
N ARG A 181 1.59 -7.94 -21.09
CA ARG A 181 2.18 -8.22 -19.77
C ARG A 181 1.22 -8.05 -18.60
N GLY A 182 -0.03 -7.78 -18.85
CA GLY A 182 -1.06 -7.66 -17.82
C GLY A 182 -1.07 -6.32 -17.08
N VAL A 183 -0.14 -5.39 -17.36
CA VAL A 183 -0.07 -4.09 -16.65
C VAL A 183 -1.36 -3.30 -16.84
N LEU A 184 -1.72 -2.96 -18.08
CA LEU A 184 -2.95 -2.21 -18.34
C LEU A 184 -4.24 -3.00 -18.05
N PRO A 185 -4.31 -4.32 -18.29
CA PRO A 185 -5.43 -5.14 -17.81
C PRO A 185 -5.67 -5.05 -16.30
N ASP A 186 -4.63 -5.10 -15.47
CA ASP A 186 -4.77 -4.96 -14.01
C ASP A 186 -5.32 -3.60 -13.63
N PHE A 187 -4.83 -2.52 -14.22
CA PHE A 187 -5.32 -1.16 -13.98
C PHE A 187 -6.80 -1.01 -14.32
N ARG A 188 -7.27 -1.67 -15.39
CA ARG A 188 -8.70 -1.68 -15.73
C ARG A 188 -9.53 -2.55 -14.79
N ARG A 189 -9.03 -3.72 -14.44
CA ARG A 189 -9.70 -4.68 -13.57
C ARG A 189 -9.93 -4.10 -12.18
N PHE A 190 -8.90 -3.51 -11.59
CA PHE A 190 -8.90 -2.98 -10.23
C PHE A 190 -9.17 -1.47 -10.16
N ARG A 191 -9.77 -0.85 -11.20
CA ARG A 191 -10.00 0.59 -11.28
C ARG A 191 -10.79 1.19 -10.10
N LEU A 192 -11.55 0.39 -9.37
CA LEU A 192 -12.33 0.80 -8.21
C LEU A 192 -11.59 0.59 -6.88
N ALA A 193 -10.52 -0.22 -6.88
CA ALA A 193 -9.80 -0.61 -5.67
C ALA A 193 -9.18 0.60 -4.93
N PRO A 194 -8.49 1.55 -5.58
CA PRO A 194 -7.90 2.68 -4.86
C PRO A 194 -8.94 3.47 -4.07
N ARG A 195 -10.07 3.80 -4.68
CA ARG A 195 -11.15 4.55 -3.99
C ARG A 195 -11.75 3.79 -2.82
N PHE A 196 -11.87 2.47 -2.93
CA PHE A 196 -12.40 1.64 -1.85
C PHE A 196 -11.39 1.53 -0.70
N VAL A 197 -10.14 1.21 -1.02
CA VAL A 197 -9.07 1.02 -0.03
C VAL A 197 -8.81 2.30 0.74
N MET A 198 -8.76 3.45 0.07
CA MET A 198 -8.54 4.77 0.71
C MET A 198 -9.79 5.30 1.43
N GLY A 199 -10.87 4.55 1.43
CA GLY A 199 -12.09 4.92 2.15
C GLY A 199 -11.87 5.03 3.67
N GLU A 200 -12.38 6.09 4.29
CA GLU A 200 -12.21 6.39 5.73
C GLU A 200 -12.53 5.18 6.64
N ARG A 201 -13.54 4.39 6.29
CA ARG A 201 -13.93 3.22 7.09
C ARG A 201 -12.91 2.08 7.03
N VAL A 202 -12.22 1.93 5.91
CA VAL A 202 -11.18 0.89 5.75
C VAL A 202 -10.03 1.15 6.71
N HIS A 203 -9.61 2.39 6.85
CA HIS A 203 -8.48 2.78 7.71
C HIS A 203 -8.88 3.12 9.15
N GLY A 204 -10.00 3.81 9.34
CA GLY A 204 -10.38 4.34 10.65
C GLY A 204 -11.31 3.44 11.45
N LEU A 205 -12.14 2.64 10.81
CA LEU A 205 -13.22 1.89 11.48
C LEU A 205 -12.98 0.38 11.52
N TYR A 206 -12.83 -0.26 10.36
CA TYR A 206 -12.80 -1.71 10.27
C TYR A 206 -11.63 -2.37 10.98
N PRO A 207 -10.40 -1.81 11.04
CA PRO A 207 -9.33 -2.41 11.83
C PRO A 207 -9.70 -2.57 13.30
N GLY A 208 -10.32 -1.54 13.89
CA GLY A 208 -10.81 -1.58 15.28
C GLY A 208 -11.94 -2.60 15.49
N VAL A 209 -12.84 -2.73 14.54
CA VAL A 209 -13.93 -3.73 14.60
C VAL A 209 -13.36 -5.15 14.51
N VAL A 210 -12.46 -5.41 13.56
CA VAL A 210 -11.83 -6.73 13.38
C VAL A 210 -11.02 -7.14 14.61
N THR A 211 -10.19 -6.24 15.14
CA THR A 211 -9.41 -6.53 16.36
C THR A 211 -10.29 -6.73 17.58
N GLY A 212 -11.36 -5.94 17.73
CA GLY A 212 -12.32 -6.11 18.81
C GLY A 212 -13.08 -7.45 18.75
N ILE A 213 -13.46 -7.90 17.55
CA ILE A 213 -14.06 -9.22 17.34
C ILE A 213 -13.05 -10.33 17.72
N ALA A 214 -11.82 -10.23 17.22
CA ALA A 214 -10.76 -11.18 17.50
C ALA A 214 -10.49 -11.28 19.01
N GLU A 215 -10.37 -10.15 19.69
CA GLU A 215 -10.19 -10.09 21.14
C GLU A 215 -11.31 -10.81 21.89
N ARG A 216 -12.58 -10.55 21.54
CA ARG A 216 -13.73 -11.20 22.19
C ARG A 216 -13.77 -12.71 22.01
N VAL A 217 -13.43 -13.19 20.82
CA VAL A 217 -13.48 -14.61 20.48
C VAL A 217 -12.28 -15.37 21.05
N LEU A 218 -11.08 -14.77 20.97
CA LEU A 218 -9.83 -15.42 21.35
C LEU A 218 -9.51 -15.29 22.85
N ARG A 219 -10.06 -14.29 23.54
CA ARG A 219 -9.80 -14.08 24.97
C ARG A 219 -10.34 -15.26 25.78
N SER A 220 -9.46 -15.92 26.52
CA SER A 220 -9.82 -16.93 27.51
C SER A 220 -9.91 -16.28 28.89
N GLN A 221 -11.09 -16.37 29.51
CA GLN A 221 -11.32 -15.89 30.86
C GLN A 221 -11.69 -17.10 31.70
N GLY A 222 -10.82 -17.49 32.63
CA GLY A 222 -11.05 -18.65 33.51
C GLY A 222 -12.46 -18.58 34.14
N GLY A 223 -13.19 -19.68 34.02
CA GLY A 223 -14.55 -19.83 34.61
C GLY A 223 -15.71 -19.21 33.79
N ARG A 224 -15.45 -18.62 32.63
CA ARG A 224 -16.51 -18.11 31.74
C ARG A 224 -16.45 -18.77 30.35
N PRO A 225 -17.61 -19.12 29.74
CA PRO A 225 -17.67 -19.63 28.39
C PRO A 225 -17.09 -18.64 27.38
N LYS A 226 -16.42 -19.14 26.33
CA LYS A 226 -15.96 -18.31 25.21
C LYS A 226 -17.14 -17.71 24.46
N GLN A 227 -16.96 -16.49 23.99
CA GLN A 227 -17.97 -15.80 23.20
C GLN A 227 -18.03 -16.40 21.79
N LYS A 228 -19.23 -16.66 21.26
CA LYS A 228 -19.43 -17.10 19.88
C LYS A 228 -19.17 -15.96 18.89
N LEU A 229 -18.77 -16.29 17.65
CA LEU A 229 -18.41 -15.31 16.62
C LEU A 229 -19.54 -14.32 16.31
N LEU A 230 -20.76 -14.81 16.00
CA LEU A 230 -21.86 -13.90 15.62
C LEU A 230 -22.25 -12.91 16.72
N PRO A 231 -22.40 -13.29 17.99
CA PRO A 231 -22.56 -12.32 19.08
C PRO A 231 -21.40 -11.33 19.22
N ALA A 232 -20.15 -11.76 18.99
CA ALA A 232 -18.99 -10.88 19.02
C ALA A 232 -19.04 -9.83 17.91
N VAL A 233 -19.35 -10.25 16.67
CA VAL A 233 -19.53 -9.37 15.52
C VAL A 233 -20.61 -8.31 15.79
N THR A 234 -21.81 -8.77 16.23
CA THR A 234 -22.93 -7.84 16.50
C THR A 234 -22.62 -6.86 17.63
N ALA A 235 -21.91 -7.31 18.66
CA ALA A 235 -21.49 -6.44 19.75
C ALA A 235 -20.49 -5.37 19.30
N GLU A 236 -19.49 -5.75 18.49
CA GLU A 236 -18.50 -4.78 17.98
C GLU A 236 -19.10 -3.80 16.97
N LEU A 237 -19.96 -4.26 16.07
CA LEU A 237 -20.67 -3.36 15.15
C LEU A 237 -21.56 -2.34 15.89
N ARG A 238 -22.26 -2.79 16.95
CA ARG A 238 -23.03 -1.87 17.80
C ARG A 238 -22.14 -0.86 18.52
N ARG A 239 -21.03 -1.32 19.11
CA ARG A 239 -20.04 -0.47 19.77
C ARG A 239 -19.47 0.59 18.82
N ALA A 240 -19.22 0.21 17.58
CA ALA A 240 -18.72 1.08 16.52
C ALA A 240 -19.80 1.95 15.86
N GLY A 241 -21.09 1.82 16.23
CA GLY A 241 -22.19 2.55 15.64
C GLY A 241 -22.47 2.22 14.18
N VAL A 242 -22.08 1.02 13.73
CA VAL A 242 -22.19 0.60 12.31
C VAL A 242 -23.38 -0.33 12.11
N PRO A 243 -24.40 0.09 11.35
CA PRO A 243 -25.52 -0.79 11.05
C PRO A 243 -25.10 -1.88 10.05
N LEU A 244 -25.64 -3.09 10.21
CA LEU A 244 -25.32 -4.26 9.38
C LEU A 244 -25.50 -3.98 7.88
N ARG A 245 -26.54 -3.23 7.50
CA ARG A 245 -26.76 -2.82 6.10
C ARG A 245 -25.58 -2.07 5.49
N ARG A 246 -24.86 -1.30 6.31
CA ARG A 246 -23.65 -0.58 5.88
C ARG A 246 -22.50 -1.56 5.62
N VAL A 247 -22.31 -2.52 6.52
CA VAL A 247 -21.28 -3.57 6.36
C VAL A 247 -21.55 -4.37 5.09
N LEU A 248 -22.79 -4.78 4.85
CA LEU A 248 -23.16 -5.52 3.63
C LEU A 248 -22.90 -4.71 2.36
N ARG A 249 -23.20 -3.42 2.39
CA ARG A 249 -22.89 -2.51 1.28
C ARG A 249 -21.38 -2.40 1.06
N ASP A 250 -20.59 -2.18 2.12
CA ASP A 250 -19.14 -2.04 2.01
C ASP A 250 -18.49 -3.37 1.54
N LEU A 251 -19.01 -4.52 1.97
CA LEU A 251 -18.58 -5.83 1.44
C LEU A 251 -18.88 -5.98 -0.06
N TRP A 252 -20.05 -5.53 -0.51
CA TRP A 252 -20.40 -5.57 -1.93
C TRP A 252 -19.55 -4.59 -2.76
N GLU A 253 -19.32 -3.35 -2.26
CA GLU A 253 -18.44 -2.37 -2.88
C GLU A 253 -17.00 -2.91 -2.96
N GLY A 254 -16.50 -3.55 -1.88
CA GLY A 254 -15.20 -4.21 -1.85
C GLY A 254 -15.12 -5.37 -2.83
N GLY A 255 -16.13 -6.25 -2.88
CA GLY A 255 -16.18 -7.33 -3.86
C GLY A 255 -16.06 -6.82 -5.29
N ARG A 256 -16.81 -5.77 -5.63
CA ARG A 256 -16.71 -5.14 -6.97
C ARG A 256 -15.34 -4.47 -7.21
N ALA A 257 -14.73 -3.92 -6.18
CA ALA A 257 -13.43 -3.27 -6.29
C ALA A 257 -12.31 -4.28 -6.61
N PHE A 258 -12.45 -5.51 -6.09
CA PHE A 258 -11.48 -6.60 -6.26
C PHE A 258 -11.87 -7.64 -7.30
N GLY A 259 -12.86 -7.36 -8.15
CA GLY A 259 -13.13 -8.14 -9.34
C GLY A 259 -14.09 -9.33 -9.15
N TRP A 260 -14.98 -9.25 -8.13
CA TRP A 260 -16.11 -10.19 -8.00
C TRP A 260 -17.20 -9.89 -9.01
#